data_c55f4e34427eff5dad78784284f799d3
#
_entry.id   c55f4e34427eff5dad78784284f799d3
#
_cell.length_a   1.000
_cell.length_b   1.000
_cell.length_c   1.000
_cell.angle_alpha   90.00
_cell.angle_beta   90.00
_cell.angle_gamma   90.00
#
_symmetry.space_group_name_H-M   'P 1'
#
loop_
_entity.id
_entity.type
_entity.pdbx_description
1 polymer ?
#
loop_
_entity_poly.entity_id
_entity_poly.type
_entity_poly.pdbx_seq_one_letter_code
_entity_poly.pdbx_strand_id
1 'polypeptide(L)'
;MLSTFWQIWVTVIVVGSMIGCGLLITYTSRGMKKDETTETTGHNYDGIEEFDNPLPRWWVFMFWGTIIFGFLYIGMYGLGNFKGFLKLEVDGEQVSWTSENQWKAEVQAFDAKIAPLYEKYSAIPVEELVHDEEALMSGQRLYKSNCSVCHGTSAKGAKGFPNLTDNDWLYG
;
A
#
# COMPACT_ATOMS: atom_id res chain seq x y z
N MET A 1 6.03 -2.13 -18.66
CA MET A 1 7.28 -1.69 -17.97
C MET A 1 7.68 -0.32 -18.46
N LEU A 2 8.20 0.55 -17.58
CA LEU A 2 8.76 1.85 -17.97
C LEU A 2 9.99 1.65 -18.87
N SER A 3 10.24 2.58 -19.81
CA SER A 3 11.46 2.55 -20.61
C SER A 3 12.70 2.77 -19.73
N THR A 4 13.86 2.31 -20.18
CA THR A 4 15.14 2.45 -19.46
C THR A 4 15.45 3.91 -19.09
N PHE A 5 15.08 4.84 -19.96
CA PHE A 5 15.22 6.27 -19.70
C PHE A 5 14.48 6.69 -18.42
N TRP A 6 13.20 6.34 -18.28
CA TRP A 6 12.41 6.70 -17.12
C TRP A 6 12.86 5.99 -15.84
N GLN A 7 13.35 4.76 -15.96
CA GLN A 7 13.88 4.04 -14.82
C GLN A 7 15.15 4.72 -14.26
N ILE A 8 16.07 5.12 -15.16
CA ILE A 8 17.27 5.88 -14.77
C ILE A 8 16.88 7.23 -14.19
N TRP A 9 15.96 7.96 -14.83
CA TRP A 9 15.51 9.26 -14.38
C TRP A 9 14.96 9.23 -12.96
N VAL A 10 14.04 8.31 -12.68
CA VAL A 10 13.46 8.14 -11.34
C VAL A 10 14.54 7.75 -10.33
N THR A 11 15.44 6.84 -10.68
CA THR A 11 16.52 6.41 -9.78
C THR A 11 17.44 7.57 -9.42
N VAL A 12 17.84 8.38 -10.40
CA VAL A 12 18.71 9.55 -10.18
C VAL A 12 18.01 10.57 -9.28
N ILE A 13 16.74 10.86 -9.50
CA ILE A 13 15.99 11.82 -8.67
C ILE A 13 15.86 11.30 -7.24
N VAL A 14 15.43 10.05 -7.05
CA VAL A 14 15.19 9.47 -5.73
C VAL A 14 16.50 9.37 -4.94
N VAL A 15 17.52 8.73 -5.49
CA VAL A 15 18.81 8.55 -4.80
C VAL A 15 19.52 9.90 -4.63
N GLY A 16 19.48 10.75 -5.65
CA GLY A 16 20.08 12.09 -5.62
C GLY A 16 19.43 12.98 -4.56
N SER A 17 18.11 12.99 -4.43
CA SER A 17 17.41 13.76 -3.38
C SER A 17 17.72 13.22 -1.97
N MET A 18 17.79 11.91 -1.78
CA MET A 18 18.16 11.32 -0.48
C MET A 18 19.58 11.72 -0.07
N ILE A 19 20.55 11.62 -0.99
CA ILE A 19 21.93 12.06 -0.76
C ILE A 19 21.97 13.57 -0.53
N GLY A 20 21.28 14.35 -1.36
CA GLY A 20 21.20 15.81 -1.25
C GLY A 20 20.65 16.26 0.09
N CYS A 21 19.58 15.64 0.59
CA CYS A 21 19.04 15.92 1.92
C CYS A 21 20.04 15.58 3.03
N GLY A 22 20.73 14.45 2.94
CA GLY A 22 21.77 14.09 3.91
C GLY A 22 22.94 15.08 3.93
N LEU A 23 23.40 15.52 2.76
CA LEU A 23 24.43 16.53 2.63
C LEU A 23 23.96 17.89 3.19
N LEU A 24 22.73 18.29 2.87
CA LEU A 24 22.14 19.53 3.35
C LEU A 24 22.06 19.56 4.87
N ILE A 25 21.54 18.52 5.52
CA ILE A 25 21.50 18.42 6.98
C ILE A 25 22.90 18.50 7.58
N THR A 26 23.86 17.78 7.00
CA THR A 26 25.23 17.78 7.48
C THR A 26 25.85 19.18 7.35
N TYR A 27 25.61 19.85 6.24
CA TYR A 27 26.13 21.20 5.98
C TYR A 27 25.51 22.23 6.93
N THR A 28 24.18 22.25 7.04
CA THR A 28 23.47 23.21 7.91
C THR A 28 23.78 22.98 9.39
N SER A 29 23.92 21.72 9.82
CA SER A 29 24.25 21.40 11.22
C SER A 29 25.68 21.82 11.63
N ARG A 30 26.63 21.93 10.70
CA ARG A 30 28.02 22.31 11.00
C ARG A 30 28.19 23.79 11.36
N GLY A 31 27.33 24.65 10.82
CA GLY A 31 27.38 26.10 11.06
C GLY A 31 26.58 26.58 12.26
N MET A 32 25.84 25.71 12.93
CA MET A 32 24.93 26.09 13.99
C MET A 32 25.63 26.17 15.35
N LYS A 33 25.16 27.10 16.20
CA LYS A 33 25.58 27.19 17.61
C LYS A 33 25.24 25.87 18.32
N LYS A 34 26.05 25.50 19.32
CA LYS A 34 25.84 24.22 20.05
C LYS A 34 24.74 24.30 21.10
N ASP A 35 24.47 25.51 21.60
CA ASP A 35 23.55 25.76 22.71
C ASP A 35 22.46 26.74 22.24
N GLU A 36 21.30 26.65 22.86
CA GLU A 36 20.20 27.58 22.62
C GLU A 36 20.61 29.00 23.02
N THR A 37 20.21 29.97 22.20
CA THR A 37 20.54 31.38 22.40
C THR A 37 19.30 32.25 22.17
N THR A 38 19.32 33.44 22.78
CA THR A 38 18.35 34.51 22.51
C THR A 38 18.81 35.48 21.45
N GLU A 39 19.98 35.24 20.84
CA GLU A 39 20.46 36.02 19.70
C GLU A 39 19.63 35.68 18.46
N THR A 40 19.35 36.73 17.65
CA THR A 40 18.60 36.60 16.42
C THR A 40 19.50 36.40 15.22
N THR A 41 19.03 35.83 14.13
CA THR A 41 19.74 35.71 12.86
C THR A 41 19.98 37.05 12.18
N GLY A 42 19.38 38.13 12.68
CA GLY A 42 19.42 39.48 12.10
C GLY A 42 18.43 39.67 10.94
N HIS A 43 17.69 38.68 10.56
CA HIS A 43 16.60 38.80 9.61
C HIS A 43 15.32 39.24 10.31
N ASN A 44 14.65 40.26 9.76
CA ASN A 44 13.36 40.74 10.26
C ASN A 44 12.31 40.61 9.15
N TYR A 45 11.26 39.85 9.42
CA TYR A 45 10.14 39.61 8.53
C TYR A 45 8.88 40.29 9.13
N ASP A 46 8.61 41.50 8.73
CA ASP A 46 7.45 42.29 9.22
C ASP A 46 7.36 42.39 10.76
N GLY A 47 8.51 42.54 11.43
CA GLY A 47 8.58 42.61 12.88
C GLY A 47 8.80 41.29 13.60
N ILE A 48 8.88 40.17 12.87
CA ILE A 48 9.20 38.83 13.40
C ILE A 48 10.68 38.56 13.16
N GLU A 49 11.42 38.29 14.22
CA GLU A 49 12.82 37.90 14.19
C GLU A 49 12.97 36.42 14.58
N GLU A 50 13.92 35.72 13.97
CA GLU A 50 14.23 34.34 14.24
C GLU A 50 15.41 34.23 15.21
N PHE A 51 15.33 33.36 16.21
CA PHE A 51 16.45 33.00 17.04
C PHE A 51 17.43 32.11 16.28
N ASP A 52 18.74 32.35 16.45
CA ASP A 52 19.80 31.52 15.87
C ASP A 52 20.05 30.26 16.72
N ASN A 53 19.05 29.39 16.74
CA ASN A 53 19.06 28.18 17.54
C ASN A 53 19.43 26.94 16.71
N PRO A 54 20.13 25.95 17.31
CA PRO A 54 20.47 24.70 16.67
C PRO A 54 19.23 23.86 16.37
N LEU A 55 19.31 23.01 15.35
CA LEU A 55 18.28 22.01 15.09
C LEU A 55 18.15 21.05 16.29
N PRO A 56 16.94 20.71 16.73
CA PRO A 56 16.75 19.74 17.79
C PRO A 56 17.42 18.40 17.47
N ARG A 57 18.22 17.87 18.40
CA ARG A 57 18.98 16.61 18.16
C ARG A 57 18.09 15.45 17.76
N TRP A 58 16.95 15.30 18.45
CA TRP A 58 15.99 14.23 18.15
C TRP A 58 15.48 14.31 16.69
N TRP A 59 15.25 15.52 16.18
CA TRP A 59 14.81 15.75 14.81
C TRP A 59 15.89 15.33 13.81
N VAL A 60 17.16 15.72 14.05
CA VAL A 60 18.30 15.31 13.20
C VAL A 60 18.44 13.78 13.18
N PHE A 61 18.33 13.10 14.33
CA PHE A 61 18.38 11.64 14.39
C PHE A 61 17.20 10.98 13.66
N MET A 62 16.00 11.52 13.84
CA MET A 62 14.82 11.03 13.14
C MET A 62 15.00 11.15 11.62
N PHE A 63 15.50 12.29 11.13
CA PHE A 63 15.68 12.51 9.71
C PHE A 63 16.77 11.59 9.12
N TRP A 64 17.89 11.40 9.79
CA TRP A 64 18.88 10.41 9.39
C TRP A 64 18.30 8.98 9.41
N GLY A 65 17.48 8.67 10.39
CA GLY A 65 16.75 7.40 10.46
C GLY A 65 15.87 7.15 9.23
N THR A 66 15.17 8.18 8.76
CA THR A 66 14.35 8.06 7.53
C THR A 66 15.18 7.87 6.27
N ILE A 67 16.34 8.54 6.15
CA ILE A 67 17.27 8.34 5.02
C ILE A 67 17.82 6.91 5.03
N ILE A 68 18.29 6.42 6.17
CA ILE A 68 18.80 5.04 6.31
C ILE A 68 17.70 4.05 5.98
N PHE A 69 16.50 4.24 6.53
CA PHE A 69 15.34 3.41 6.22
C PHE A 69 15.04 3.39 4.72
N GLY A 70 15.08 4.55 4.05
CA GLY A 70 14.85 4.66 2.61
C GLY A 70 15.87 3.84 1.79
N PHE A 71 17.17 3.89 2.14
CA PHE A 71 18.19 3.07 1.47
C PHE A 71 17.97 1.57 1.73
N LEU A 72 17.65 1.18 2.96
CA LEU A 72 17.32 -0.20 3.29
C LEU A 72 16.08 -0.68 2.53
N TYR A 73 15.06 0.15 2.45
CA TYR A 73 13.84 -0.13 1.70
C TYR A 73 14.12 -0.35 0.20
N ILE A 74 14.91 0.54 -0.42
CA ILE A 74 15.33 0.38 -1.81
C ILE A 74 16.17 -0.90 -1.98
N GLY A 75 17.04 -1.20 -1.03
CA GLY A 75 17.83 -2.44 -1.04
C GLY A 75 16.94 -3.69 -1.03
N MET A 76 15.91 -3.72 -0.21
CA MET A 76 15.00 -4.86 -0.11
C MET A 76 14.07 -4.97 -1.32
N TYR A 77 13.38 -3.90 -1.68
CA TYR A 77 12.28 -3.93 -2.65
C TYR A 77 12.71 -3.57 -4.07
N GLY A 78 13.85 -2.90 -4.22
CA GLY A 78 14.35 -2.45 -5.51
C GLY A 78 13.91 -1.05 -5.91
N LEU A 79 14.55 -0.51 -6.97
CA LEU A 79 14.20 0.75 -7.61
C LEU A 79 14.70 0.73 -9.06
N GLY A 80 13.83 1.07 -10.00
CA GLY A 80 14.18 1.09 -11.42
C GLY A 80 14.62 -0.28 -11.93
N ASN A 81 15.85 -0.38 -12.44
CA ASN A 81 16.43 -1.65 -12.93
C ASN A 81 16.96 -2.56 -11.82
N PHE A 82 17.17 -2.03 -10.63
CA PHE A 82 17.58 -2.82 -9.48
C PHE A 82 16.37 -3.50 -8.84
N LYS A 83 16.36 -4.83 -8.85
CA LYS A 83 15.21 -5.64 -8.42
C LYS A 83 15.14 -5.92 -6.92
N GLY A 84 16.05 -5.35 -6.13
CA GLY A 84 16.12 -5.61 -4.69
C GLY A 84 16.56 -7.02 -4.31
N PHE A 85 16.68 -7.26 -3.02
CA PHE A 85 17.08 -8.57 -2.46
C PHE A 85 15.88 -9.43 -2.05
N LEU A 86 14.70 -8.83 -1.89
CA LEU A 86 13.50 -9.56 -1.48
C LEU A 86 13.01 -10.47 -2.60
N LYS A 87 12.77 -11.72 -2.27
CA LYS A 87 12.22 -12.73 -3.18
C LYS A 87 10.87 -13.21 -2.68
N LEU A 88 10.04 -13.61 -3.62
CA LEU A 88 8.73 -14.22 -3.39
C LEU A 88 8.67 -15.53 -4.16
N GLU A 89 7.85 -16.45 -3.68
CA GLU A 89 7.53 -17.67 -4.42
C GLU A 89 6.21 -17.47 -5.17
N VAL A 90 6.25 -17.65 -6.49
CA VAL A 90 5.10 -17.58 -7.38
C VAL A 90 5.19 -18.77 -8.35
N ASP A 91 4.17 -19.57 -8.45
CA ASP A 91 4.13 -20.79 -9.29
C ASP A 91 5.28 -21.79 -8.99
N GLY A 92 5.77 -21.82 -7.74
CA GLY A 92 6.92 -22.67 -7.35
C GLY A 92 8.28 -22.10 -7.74
N GLU A 93 8.34 -20.90 -8.31
CA GLU A 93 9.60 -20.23 -8.69
C GLU A 93 9.90 -19.05 -7.77
N GLN A 94 11.20 -18.86 -7.45
CA GLN A 94 11.69 -17.71 -6.70
C GLN A 94 11.85 -16.50 -7.63
N VAL A 95 10.93 -15.53 -7.49
CA VAL A 95 10.92 -14.30 -8.28
C VAL A 95 11.29 -13.09 -7.43
N SER A 96 11.81 -12.03 -8.06
CA SER A 96 12.04 -10.76 -7.35
C SER A 96 10.72 -10.16 -6.92
N TRP A 97 10.74 -9.47 -5.76
CA TRP A 97 9.56 -8.75 -5.31
C TRP A 97 9.14 -7.68 -6.34
N THR A 98 7.87 -7.68 -6.67
CA THR A 98 7.15 -6.61 -7.36
C THR A 98 5.72 -6.63 -6.83
N SER A 99 5.01 -5.51 -6.92
CA SER A 99 3.59 -5.46 -6.53
C SER A 99 2.75 -6.49 -7.30
N GLU A 100 3.09 -6.76 -8.57
CA GLU A 100 2.43 -7.78 -9.38
C GLU A 100 2.71 -9.20 -8.85
N ASN A 101 3.97 -9.51 -8.53
CA ASN A 101 4.35 -10.83 -8.00
C ASN A 101 3.79 -11.04 -6.59
N GLN A 102 3.76 -10.01 -5.77
CA GLN A 102 3.11 -10.07 -4.46
C GLN A 102 1.61 -10.38 -4.61
N TRP A 103 0.93 -9.64 -5.48
CA TRP A 103 -0.48 -9.91 -5.75
C TRP A 103 -0.72 -11.34 -6.25
N LYS A 104 0.10 -11.84 -7.18
CA LYS A 104 0.01 -13.23 -7.65
C LYS A 104 0.18 -14.24 -6.51
N ALA A 105 1.19 -14.06 -5.67
CA ALA A 105 1.43 -14.94 -4.52
C ALA A 105 0.24 -14.92 -3.53
N GLU A 106 -0.32 -13.75 -3.25
CA GLU A 106 -1.48 -13.58 -2.37
C GLU A 106 -2.73 -14.23 -2.95
N VAL A 107 -2.98 -14.05 -4.27
CA VAL A 107 -4.12 -14.70 -4.96
C VAL A 107 -3.97 -16.22 -4.93
N GLN A 108 -2.79 -16.75 -5.26
CA GLN A 108 -2.54 -18.19 -5.21
C GLN A 108 -2.77 -18.79 -3.82
N ALA A 109 -2.25 -18.11 -2.79
CA ALA A 109 -2.45 -18.54 -1.40
C ALA A 109 -3.93 -18.49 -0.99
N PHE A 110 -4.67 -17.48 -1.45
CA PHE A 110 -6.10 -17.36 -1.23
C PHE A 110 -6.87 -18.46 -1.96
N ASP A 111 -6.60 -18.65 -3.26
CA ASP A 111 -7.28 -19.67 -4.08
C ASP A 111 -7.03 -21.07 -3.52
N ALA A 112 -5.80 -21.41 -3.13
CA ALA A 112 -5.49 -22.67 -2.50
C ALA A 112 -6.28 -22.90 -1.20
N LYS A 113 -6.53 -21.83 -0.44
CA LYS A 113 -7.30 -21.89 0.81
C LYS A 113 -8.78 -22.09 0.58
N ILE A 114 -9.35 -21.50 -0.50
CA ILE A 114 -10.79 -21.56 -0.76
C ILE A 114 -11.20 -22.66 -1.75
N ALA A 115 -10.25 -23.19 -2.55
CA ALA A 115 -10.53 -24.25 -3.53
C ALA A 115 -11.31 -25.44 -2.94
N PRO A 116 -10.96 -26.00 -1.77
CA PRO A 116 -11.72 -27.11 -1.20
C PRO A 116 -13.18 -26.74 -0.90
N LEU A 117 -13.43 -25.48 -0.53
CA LEU A 117 -14.80 -25.00 -0.26
C LEU A 117 -15.61 -24.87 -1.55
N TYR A 118 -14.98 -24.35 -2.61
CA TYR A 118 -15.63 -24.28 -3.93
C TYR A 118 -15.90 -25.66 -4.50
N GLU A 119 -14.98 -26.60 -4.38
CA GLU A 119 -15.17 -27.99 -4.81
C GLU A 119 -16.33 -28.63 -4.05
N LYS A 120 -16.41 -28.47 -2.72
CA LYS A 120 -17.51 -28.95 -1.90
C LYS A 120 -18.84 -28.42 -2.40
N TYR A 121 -18.98 -27.11 -2.58
CA TYR A 121 -20.27 -26.52 -2.93
C TYR A 121 -20.64 -26.67 -4.40
N SER A 122 -19.68 -26.74 -5.33
CA SER A 122 -19.95 -26.96 -6.75
C SER A 122 -20.50 -28.38 -7.06
N ALA A 123 -20.22 -29.33 -6.19
CA ALA A 123 -20.72 -30.70 -6.31
C ALA A 123 -22.18 -30.87 -5.81
N ILE A 124 -22.74 -29.86 -5.14
CA ILE A 124 -24.08 -29.93 -4.50
C ILE A 124 -25.06 -29.09 -5.34
N PRO A 125 -26.26 -29.62 -5.68
CA PRO A 125 -27.31 -28.84 -6.34
C PRO A 125 -27.70 -27.60 -5.51
N VAL A 126 -28.04 -26.49 -6.19
CA VAL A 126 -28.38 -25.22 -5.52
C VAL A 126 -29.59 -25.39 -4.58
N GLU A 127 -30.53 -26.24 -4.95
CA GLU A 127 -31.75 -26.58 -4.17
C GLU A 127 -31.41 -27.22 -2.81
N GLU A 128 -30.28 -27.92 -2.72
CA GLU A 128 -29.80 -28.52 -1.48
C GLU A 128 -28.96 -27.53 -0.68
N LEU A 129 -28.19 -26.65 -1.35
CA LEU A 129 -27.35 -25.61 -0.70
C LEU A 129 -28.20 -24.64 0.11
N VAL A 130 -29.45 -24.39 -0.24
CA VAL A 130 -30.33 -23.50 0.53
C VAL A 130 -30.67 -24.03 1.92
N HIS A 131 -30.39 -25.31 2.19
CA HIS A 131 -30.56 -25.94 3.49
C HIS A 131 -29.25 -26.14 4.26
N ASP A 132 -28.08 -25.81 3.64
CA ASP A 132 -26.78 -25.84 4.28
C ASP A 132 -26.50 -24.49 4.95
N GLU A 133 -26.49 -24.46 6.28
CA GLU A 133 -26.28 -23.21 7.06
C GLU A 133 -24.94 -22.60 6.81
N GLU A 134 -23.86 -23.38 6.61
CA GLU A 134 -22.52 -22.89 6.34
C GLU A 134 -22.44 -22.25 4.95
N ALA A 135 -23.07 -22.84 3.94
CA ALA A 135 -23.17 -22.28 2.59
C ALA A 135 -23.96 -20.97 2.60
N LEU A 136 -25.10 -20.92 3.32
CA LEU A 136 -25.90 -19.69 3.46
C LEU A 136 -25.14 -18.58 4.15
N MET A 137 -24.41 -18.85 5.22
CA MET A 137 -23.59 -17.85 5.89
C MET A 137 -22.46 -17.32 4.99
N SER A 138 -21.87 -18.19 4.18
CA SER A 138 -20.82 -17.80 3.23
C SER A 138 -21.39 -16.95 2.10
N GLY A 139 -22.52 -17.36 1.51
CA GLY A 139 -23.27 -16.60 0.50
C GLY A 139 -23.72 -15.23 1.02
N GLN A 140 -24.22 -15.17 2.26
CA GLN A 140 -24.65 -13.90 2.87
C GLN A 140 -23.48 -12.93 3.07
N ARG A 141 -22.29 -13.42 3.45
CA ARG A 141 -21.08 -12.57 3.55
C ARG A 141 -20.68 -12.03 2.19
N LEU A 142 -20.64 -12.87 1.16
CA LEU A 142 -20.35 -12.46 -0.21
C LEU A 142 -21.36 -11.44 -0.74
N TYR A 143 -22.66 -11.70 -0.51
CA TYR A 143 -23.72 -10.77 -0.88
C TYR A 143 -23.54 -9.40 -0.20
N LYS A 144 -23.32 -9.38 1.11
CA LYS A 144 -23.14 -8.14 1.87
C LYS A 144 -21.95 -7.33 1.41
N SER A 145 -20.84 -7.97 1.04
CA SER A 145 -19.61 -7.27 0.62
C SER A 145 -19.64 -6.81 -0.83
N ASN A 146 -20.36 -7.50 -1.72
CA ASN A 146 -20.28 -7.22 -3.16
C ASN A 146 -21.59 -6.73 -3.78
N CYS A 147 -22.74 -7.17 -3.28
CA CYS A 147 -24.04 -6.95 -3.94
C CYS A 147 -24.94 -5.96 -3.20
N SER A 148 -24.86 -5.92 -1.87
CA SER A 148 -25.80 -5.16 -1.04
C SER A 148 -25.74 -3.64 -1.25
N VAL A 149 -24.61 -3.11 -1.72
CA VAL A 149 -24.45 -1.68 -2.00
C VAL A 149 -25.44 -1.21 -3.07
N CYS A 150 -25.69 -2.05 -4.08
CA CYS A 150 -26.64 -1.75 -5.16
C CYS A 150 -28.03 -2.33 -4.89
N HIS A 151 -28.11 -3.61 -4.48
CA HIS A 151 -29.40 -4.32 -4.35
C HIS A 151 -30.04 -4.20 -2.96
N GLY A 152 -29.43 -3.46 -2.02
CA GLY A 152 -29.90 -3.32 -0.64
C GLY A 152 -29.58 -4.51 0.23
N THR A 153 -29.61 -4.35 1.55
CA THR A 153 -29.28 -5.42 2.52
C THR A 153 -30.28 -6.58 2.53
N SER A 154 -31.51 -6.32 2.07
CA SER A 154 -32.60 -7.30 1.92
C SER A 154 -32.75 -7.85 0.51
N ALA A 155 -31.88 -7.50 -0.42
CA ALA A 155 -31.93 -7.85 -1.83
C ALA A 155 -33.18 -7.41 -2.59
N LYS A 156 -34.02 -6.53 -2.00
CA LYS A 156 -35.26 -6.03 -2.60
C LYS A 156 -35.05 -4.90 -3.61
N GLY A 157 -33.79 -4.56 -3.86
CA GLY A 157 -33.43 -3.51 -4.80
C GLY A 157 -33.63 -2.10 -4.27
N ALA A 158 -33.37 -1.12 -5.14
CA ALA A 158 -33.59 0.29 -4.94
C ALA A 158 -33.90 0.95 -6.28
N LYS A 159 -34.14 2.28 -6.32
CA LYS A 159 -34.36 2.99 -7.58
C LYS A 159 -33.17 2.81 -8.52
N GLY A 160 -33.41 2.16 -9.66
CA GLY A 160 -32.38 1.85 -10.66
C GLY A 160 -31.69 0.50 -10.48
N PHE A 161 -31.99 -0.24 -9.40
CA PHE A 161 -31.44 -1.57 -9.14
C PHE A 161 -32.57 -2.57 -8.92
N PRO A 162 -32.63 -3.70 -9.67
CA PRO A 162 -33.72 -4.67 -9.60
C PRO A 162 -33.78 -5.36 -8.23
N ASN A 163 -34.98 -5.79 -7.87
CA ASN A 163 -35.23 -6.73 -6.78
C ASN A 163 -34.71 -8.12 -7.19
N LEU A 164 -33.93 -8.74 -6.34
CA LEU A 164 -33.39 -10.09 -6.58
C LEU A 164 -34.20 -11.20 -5.88
N THR A 165 -35.30 -10.83 -5.23
CA THR A 165 -36.15 -11.77 -4.45
C THR A 165 -37.55 -11.93 -5.01
N ASP A 166 -37.86 -11.27 -6.14
CA ASP A 166 -39.14 -11.44 -6.84
C ASP A 166 -39.04 -12.47 -7.99
N ASN A 167 -40.15 -12.66 -8.71
CA ASN A 167 -40.24 -13.59 -9.81
C ASN A 167 -40.05 -12.92 -11.19
N ASP A 168 -39.64 -11.63 -11.23
CA ASP A 168 -39.51 -10.88 -12.47
C ASP A 168 -38.08 -11.01 -13.03
N TRP A 169 -37.80 -12.20 -13.58
CA TRP A 169 -36.50 -12.52 -14.18
C TRP A 169 -36.56 -12.35 -15.69
N LEU A 170 -35.61 -11.55 -16.25
CA LEU A 170 -35.47 -11.35 -17.70
C LEU A 170 -34.82 -12.56 -18.39
N TYR A 171 -33.96 -13.24 -17.69
CA TYR A 171 -33.19 -14.40 -18.16
C TYR A 171 -33.22 -15.48 -17.04
N GLY A 172 -34.10 -16.38 -17.13
CA GLY A 172 -34.29 -17.43 -16.12
C GLY A 172 -34.67 -18.76 -16.74
#